data_475493f40e9a3e74602e50da9ee31e09
#
_entry.id   475493f40e9a3e74602e50da9ee31e09
#
_cell.length_a   1.000
_cell.length_b   1.000
_cell.length_c   1.000
_cell.angle_alpha   90.00
_cell.angle_beta   90.00
_cell.angle_gamma   90.00
#
_symmetry.space_group_name_H-M   'P 1'
#
loop_
_entity.id
_entity.type
_entity.pdbx_description
1 polymer ?
#
loop_
_entity_poly.entity_id
_entity_poly.type
_entity_poly.pdbx_seq_one_letter_code
_entity_poly.pdbx_strand_id
1 'polypeptide(L)'
;MKRFPVGIFLTIVLSLAFVFLLAAADLPPLNDGSDHGDPPFLMQSGWKPLLNGKNLDGWELVDPNKKGKWLVTSGVVWGGTTNPAMLIGLPTPGDRIVNTDVDPQGNASNLYTTEKFGDAEIYVEFMIAAHSNSGVYLHGLYETQVWDSWGFVPRLLTDQCGAMYHYSGGPINGVDGGIGPKARADRPPGQWQSFHFWFQAPRFDASGKKTTNAKFIRVLHNGQVIHENVERLGPTVAAMKIPEAPMNPLMLQGDHGAVAFRNIYVRPLEPLSTPAAPDLQPTCQAPMSGRGGRGGPPPAPPNR
;
A
#
# COMPACT_ATOMS: atom_id res chain seq x y z
N MET A 1 49.14 -54.89 -13.45
CA MET A 1 48.85 -53.44 -13.50
C MET A 1 47.70 -53.25 -14.50
N LYS A 2 46.46 -53.09 -13.98
CA LYS A 2 45.26 -52.86 -14.83
C LYS A 2 44.93 -51.36 -14.73
N ARG A 3 44.94 -50.63 -15.85
CA ARG A 3 44.55 -49.24 -15.97
C ARG A 3 43.03 -49.18 -16.04
N PHE A 4 42.38 -48.46 -15.12
CA PHE A 4 40.99 -48.06 -15.22
C PHE A 4 40.84 -46.77 -16.03
N PRO A 5 39.84 -46.63 -16.88
CA PRO A 5 39.67 -45.42 -17.68
C PRO A 5 39.03 -44.34 -16.81
N VAL A 6 39.73 -43.22 -16.69
CA VAL A 6 39.20 -41.94 -16.18
C VAL A 6 38.46 -41.28 -17.32
N GLY A 7 37.15 -41.43 -17.38
CA GLY A 7 36.42 -40.86 -18.53
C GLY A 7 34.92 -40.67 -18.40
N ILE A 8 34.31 -40.93 -17.24
CA ILE A 8 32.83 -40.85 -17.12
C ILE A 8 32.30 -39.91 -16.01
N PHE A 9 33.17 -39.21 -15.30
CA PHE A 9 32.72 -38.35 -14.21
C PHE A 9 32.55 -36.86 -14.53
N LEU A 10 32.77 -36.45 -15.80
CA LEU A 10 32.71 -34.99 -16.15
C LEU A 10 31.43 -34.55 -16.85
N THR A 11 30.51 -35.46 -17.16
CA THR A 11 29.30 -35.13 -17.93
C THR A 11 28.03 -35.02 -17.09
N ILE A 12 28.04 -35.35 -15.80
CA ILE A 12 26.85 -35.29 -14.95
C ILE A 12 26.78 -34.01 -14.12
N VAL A 13 27.88 -33.28 -13.94
CA VAL A 13 27.90 -32.04 -13.14
C VAL A 13 27.45 -30.82 -13.95
N LEU A 14 27.47 -30.87 -15.29
CA LEU A 14 27.04 -29.71 -16.13
C LEU A 14 25.53 -29.65 -16.37
N SER A 15 24.78 -30.72 -16.09
CA SER A 15 23.32 -30.74 -16.34
C SER A 15 22.48 -30.32 -15.15
N LEU A 16 23.04 -30.15 -13.95
CA LEU A 16 22.32 -29.63 -12.77
C LEU A 16 22.44 -28.13 -12.56
N ALA A 17 23.36 -27.46 -13.25
CA ALA A 17 23.51 -26.01 -13.13
C ALA A 17 22.54 -25.19 -14.01
N PHE A 18 21.82 -25.85 -14.94
CA PHE A 18 20.96 -25.15 -15.91
C PHE A 18 19.47 -25.09 -15.51
N VAL A 19 19.07 -25.75 -14.43
CA VAL A 19 17.66 -25.79 -13.99
C VAL A 19 17.31 -24.70 -12.95
N PHE A 20 18.30 -24.01 -12.38
CA PHE A 20 18.05 -22.97 -11.37
C PHE A 20 18.06 -21.53 -11.89
N LEU A 21 18.22 -21.29 -13.19
CA LEU A 21 18.26 -19.91 -13.74
C LEU A 21 16.97 -19.46 -14.42
N LEU A 22 15.90 -20.24 -14.41
CA LEU A 22 14.64 -19.88 -15.08
C LEU A 22 13.46 -19.52 -14.14
N ALA A 23 13.69 -19.42 -12.83
CA ALA A 23 12.63 -19.11 -11.88
C ALA A 23 12.73 -17.70 -11.23
N ALA A 24 13.65 -16.86 -11.68
CA ALA A 24 13.86 -15.53 -11.08
C ALA A 24 13.35 -14.36 -11.95
N ALA A 25 12.71 -14.64 -13.09
CA ALA A 25 12.44 -13.59 -14.09
C ALA A 25 11.04 -12.95 -14.04
N ASP A 26 10.10 -13.45 -13.26
CA ASP A 26 8.69 -13.00 -13.32
C ASP A 26 8.04 -12.66 -11.96
N LEU A 27 8.80 -12.40 -10.93
CA LEU A 27 8.23 -11.72 -9.78
C LEU A 27 8.21 -10.23 -10.09
N PRO A 28 7.05 -9.55 -9.98
CA PRO A 28 7.02 -8.10 -10.10
C PRO A 28 8.07 -7.53 -9.13
N PRO A 29 8.79 -6.47 -9.52
CA PRO A 29 9.76 -5.85 -8.62
C PRO A 29 9.05 -5.56 -7.32
N LEU A 30 9.44 -6.26 -6.26
CA LEU A 30 8.99 -5.97 -4.93
C LEU A 30 9.34 -4.51 -4.71
N ASN A 31 8.37 -3.70 -4.31
CA ASN A 31 8.69 -2.39 -3.76
C ASN A 31 9.57 -2.66 -2.53
N ASP A 32 10.89 -2.64 -2.71
CA ASP A 32 11.90 -2.94 -1.70
C ASP A 32 12.28 -1.69 -0.88
N GLY A 33 11.53 -0.58 -1.07
CA GLY A 33 11.77 0.68 -0.39
C GLY A 33 12.81 1.57 -1.08
N SER A 34 13.46 1.11 -2.15
CA SER A 34 14.34 1.94 -2.96
C SER A 34 13.55 2.74 -4.00
N ASP A 35 14.18 3.78 -4.55
CA ASP A 35 13.56 4.64 -5.55
C ASP A 35 13.72 4.02 -6.95
N HIS A 36 12.73 3.26 -7.37
CA HIS A 36 12.70 2.64 -8.70
C HIS A 36 11.87 3.45 -9.73
N GLY A 37 11.46 4.66 -9.37
CA GLY A 37 10.54 5.46 -10.18
C GLY A 37 9.08 5.09 -9.98
N ASP A 38 8.23 5.63 -10.84
CA ASP A 38 6.77 5.46 -10.72
C ASP A 38 6.33 4.04 -11.06
N PRO A 39 5.38 3.47 -10.29
CA PRO A 39 4.80 2.19 -10.65
C PRO A 39 4.17 2.24 -12.06
N PRO A 40 4.41 1.24 -12.91
CA PRO A 40 3.96 1.25 -14.31
C PRO A 40 2.46 1.45 -14.50
N PHE A 41 1.63 1.03 -13.54
CA PHE A 41 0.17 1.21 -13.64
C PHE A 41 -0.26 2.68 -13.56
N LEU A 42 0.53 3.58 -12.97
CA LEU A 42 0.25 5.02 -12.95
C LEU A 42 0.37 5.66 -14.33
N MET A 43 1.00 4.98 -15.29
CA MET A 43 1.03 5.41 -16.69
C MET A 43 -0.26 5.07 -17.45
N GLN A 44 -1.17 4.28 -16.86
CA GLN A 44 -2.49 4.02 -17.44
C GLN A 44 -3.32 5.30 -17.46
N SER A 45 -4.26 5.37 -18.39
CA SER A 45 -5.18 6.51 -18.50
C SER A 45 -6.07 6.65 -17.27
N GLY A 46 -6.46 7.88 -16.97
CA GLY A 46 -7.37 8.21 -15.87
C GLY A 46 -6.70 8.60 -14.56
N TRP A 47 -5.44 8.26 -14.34
CA TRP A 47 -4.71 8.72 -13.17
C TRP A 47 -4.34 10.19 -13.27
N LYS A 48 -4.61 10.94 -12.21
CA LYS A 48 -4.28 12.36 -12.06
C LYS A 48 -3.29 12.51 -10.90
N PRO A 49 -2.09 13.08 -11.14
CA PRO A 49 -1.16 13.42 -10.07
C PRO A 49 -1.72 14.58 -9.24
N LEU A 50 -1.53 14.51 -7.92
CA LEU A 50 -1.91 15.58 -6.99
C LEU A 50 -0.74 16.47 -6.58
N LEU A 51 0.49 16.12 -6.94
CA LEU A 51 1.68 16.96 -6.80
C LEU A 51 2.06 17.50 -8.18
N ASN A 52 2.40 18.79 -8.24
CA ASN A 52 2.76 19.48 -9.49
C ASN A 52 4.30 19.55 -9.72
N GLY A 53 5.09 19.06 -8.78
CA GLY A 53 6.55 19.03 -8.85
C GLY A 53 7.24 20.40 -8.66
N LYS A 54 6.50 21.46 -8.30
CA LYS A 54 7.03 22.83 -8.20
C LYS A 54 6.77 23.47 -6.85
N ASN A 55 5.53 23.37 -6.35
CA ASN A 55 5.06 23.99 -5.14
C ASN A 55 3.85 23.24 -4.57
N LEU A 56 3.22 23.78 -3.54
CA LEU A 56 2.03 23.20 -2.90
C LEU A 56 0.71 23.69 -3.50
N ASP A 57 0.68 24.23 -4.72
CA ASP A 57 -0.59 24.57 -5.37
C ASP A 57 -1.49 23.35 -5.47
N GLY A 58 -2.74 23.50 -5.06
CA GLY A 58 -3.69 22.40 -4.92
C GLY A 58 -3.74 21.79 -3.53
N TRP A 59 -2.91 22.30 -2.58
CA TRP A 59 -2.88 21.88 -1.19
C TRP A 59 -2.97 23.07 -0.25
N GLU A 60 -3.61 22.88 0.91
CA GLU A 60 -3.73 23.87 1.97
C GLU A 60 -3.44 23.27 3.35
N LEU A 61 -3.02 24.12 4.29
CA LEU A 61 -2.84 23.72 5.68
C LEU A 61 -4.20 23.67 6.39
N VAL A 62 -4.44 22.62 7.16
CA VAL A 62 -5.65 22.48 7.99
C VAL A 62 -5.71 23.58 9.06
N ASP A 63 -4.55 23.92 9.63
CA ASP A 63 -4.41 25.08 10.54
C ASP A 63 -3.36 26.05 9.95
N PRO A 64 -3.81 27.14 9.33
CA PRO A 64 -2.90 28.12 8.73
C PRO A 64 -2.06 28.90 9.76
N ASN A 65 -2.43 28.87 11.04
CA ASN A 65 -1.66 29.53 12.11
C ASN A 65 -0.45 28.69 12.57
N LYS A 66 -0.47 27.40 12.30
CA LYS A 66 0.69 26.53 12.52
C LYS A 66 1.72 26.78 11.43
N LYS A 67 2.99 26.87 11.81
CA LYS A 67 4.07 26.97 10.83
C LYS A 67 4.16 25.67 10.04
N GLY A 68 3.79 25.74 8.76
CA GLY A 68 3.95 24.62 7.87
C GLY A 68 5.43 24.25 7.76
N LYS A 69 5.76 22.98 7.98
CA LYS A 69 7.09 22.42 7.79
C LYS A 69 7.16 21.58 6.50
N TRP A 70 6.15 21.72 5.65
CA TRP A 70 6.07 21.04 4.39
C TRP A 70 6.95 21.70 3.34
N LEU A 71 7.80 20.91 2.70
CA LEU A 71 8.68 21.32 1.62
C LEU A 71 8.39 20.48 0.39
N VAL A 72 8.35 21.14 -0.78
CA VAL A 72 8.37 20.46 -2.08
C VAL A 72 9.83 20.22 -2.44
N THR A 73 10.18 18.99 -2.78
CA THR A 73 11.59 18.58 -2.95
C THR A 73 11.76 17.54 -4.05
N SER A 74 12.93 17.52 -4.67
CA SER A 74 13.32 16.52 -5.66
C SER A 74 13.84 15.21 -5.06
N GLY A 75 14.09 15.19 -3.74
CA GLY A 75 14.57 14.00 -3.05
C GLY A 75 14.43 14.11 -1.54
N VAL A 76 14.32 12.98 -0.87
CA VAL A 76 14.22 12.87 0.58
C VAL A 76 15.32 11.95 1.07
N VAL A 77 16.04 12.38 2.11
CA VAL A 77 17.09 11.61 2.75
C VAL A 77 16.68 11.37 4.21
N TRP A 78 16.72 10.13 4.63
CA TRP A 78 16.57 9.76 6.04
C TRP A 78 17.88 9.96 6.78
N GLY A 79 17.82 10.51 8.02
CA GLY A 79 18.98 10.75 8.87
C GLY A 79 19.71 9.50 9.34
N GLY A 80 19.22 8.32 8.99
CA GLY A 80 19.85 7.04 9.33
C GLY A 80 19.87 6.79 10.85
N THR A 81 20.76 5.93 11.26
CA THR A 81 20.90 5.58 12.69
C THR A 81 21.46 6.72 13.55
N THR A 82 22.08 7.72 12.94
CA THR A 82 22.63 8.89 13.65
C THR A 82 21.54 9.89 14.06
N ASN A 83 20.55 10.11 13.17
CA ASN A 83 19.41 11.00 13.39
C ASN A 83 18.12 10.31 12.94
N PRO A 84 17.69 9.26 13.62
CA PRO A 84 16.66 8.36 13.09
C PRO A 84 15.26 9.00 12.96
N ALA A 85 14.98 10.05 13.74
CA ALA A 85 13.72 10.78 13.68
C ALA A 85 13.67 11.85 12.58
N MET A 86 14.71 11.97 11.74
CA MET A 86 14.85 13.07 10.78
C MET A 86 14.63 12.59 9.35
N LEU A 87 13.84 13.38 8.59
CA LEU A 87 13.83 13.40 7.13
C LEU A 87 14.30 14.75 6.63
N ILE A 88 15.11 14.76 5.60
CA ILE A 88 15.70 15.95 4.99
C ILE A 88 15.26 16.01 3.53
N GLY A 89 14.63 17.10 3.13
CA GLY A 89 14.35 17.40 1.73
C GLY A 89 15.55 18.02 1.04
N LEU A 90 15.84 17.64 -0.19
CA LEU A 90 16.82 18.34 -1.03
C LEU A 90 16.33 19.76 -1.35
N PRO A 91 17.22 20.72 -1.58
CA PRO A 91 16.84 22.14 -1.72
C PRO A 91 16.10 22.46 -3.05
N THR A 92 16.14 21.57 -4.03
CA THR A 92 15.45 21.77 -5.32
C THR A 92 14.03 21.23 -5.27
N PRO A 93 13.03 21.93 -5.83
CA PRO A 93 11.68 21.40 -5.98
C PRO A 93 11.65 20.14 -6.85
N GLY A 94 10.63 19.33 -6.67
CA GLY A 94 10.40 18.10 -7.43
C GLY A 94 9.08 17.43 -7.02
N ASP A 95 8.94 16.18 -7.34
CA ASP A 95 7.72 15.39 -7.25
C ASP A 95 7.41 14.82 -5.85
N ARG A 96 8.09 15.32 -4.82
CA ARG A 96 7.94 14.87 -3.44
C ARG A 96 7.60 16.03 -2.52
N ILE A 97 6.89 15.72 -1.44
CA ILE A 97 6.71 16.63 -0.32
C ILE A 97 7.26 15.96 0.95
N VAL A 98 7.84 16.75 1.81
CA VAL A 98 8.34 16.28 3.10
C VAL A 98 7.96 17.24 4.20
N ASN A 99 7.42 16.71 5.30
CA ASN A 99 7.35 17.40 6.57
C ASN A 99 8.60 17.06 7.38
N THR A 100 9.37 18.08 7.71
CA THR A 100 10.65 17.92 8.43
C THR A 100 10.52 18.11 9.94
N ASP A 101 9.31 18.20 10.47
CA ASP A 101 9.10 18.33 11.91
C ASP A 101 9.43 17.02 12.61
N VAL A 102 10.45 17.07 13.46
CA VAL A 102 10.90 15.91 14.23
C VAL A 102 10.19 15.76 15.57
N ASP A 103 9.41 16.76 15.98
CA ASP A 103 8.64 16.72 17.22
C ASP A 103 7.39 15.83 17.02
N PRO A 104 7.25 14.71 17.75
CA PRO A 104 6.10 13.83 17.64
C PRO A 104 4.79 14.48 18.15
N GLN A 105 4.87 15.60 18.86
CA GLN A 105 3.73 16.45 19.22
C GLN A 105 3.82 17.82 18.50
N GLY A 106 4.33 17.80 17.29
CA GLY A 106 4.86 18.92 16.56
C GLY A 106 3.88 20.02 16.25
N ASN A 107 4.47 21.15 15.85
CA ASN A 107 3.76 22.37 15.49
C ASN A 107 3.43 22.45 13.99
N ALA A 108 3.71 21.40 13.23
CA ALA A 108 3.32 21.34 11.83
C ALA A 108 1.79 21.19 11.71
N SER A 109 1.24 21.69 10.63
CA SER A 109 -0.16 21.47 10.27
C SER A 109 -0.29 20.26 9.37
N ASN A 110 -1.45 19.61 9.43
CA ASN A 110 -1.86 18.66 8.41
C ASN A 110 -2.08 19.39 7.07
N LEU A 111 -1.90 18.67 5.97
CA LEU A 111 -2.03 19.17 4.61
C LEU A 111 -3.22 18.50 3.93
N TYR A 112 -4.10 19.26 3.28
CA TYR A 112 -5.24 18.70 2.56
C TYR A 112 -5.35 19.24 1.13
N THR A 113 -5.96 18.47 0.23
CA THR A 113 -6.19 18.89 -1.15
C THR A 113 -7.32 19.90 -1.23
N THR A 114 -7.17 20.95 -2.05
CA THR A 114 -8.29 21.87 -2.36
C THR A 114 -9.37 21.19 -3.20
N GLU A 115 -8.96 20.23 -4.03
CA GLU A 115 -9.87 19.38 -4.78
C GLU A 115 -10.51 18.33 -3.87
N LYS A 116 -11.78 18.03 -4.14
CA LYS A 116 -12.56 17.03 -3.40
C LYS A 116 -12.84 15.83 -4.29
N PHE A 117 -12.85 14.66 -3.70
CA PHE A 117 -13.05 13.38 -4.37
C PHE A 117 -14.27 12.67 -3.80
N GLY A 118 -14.98 11.93 -4.64
CA GLY A 118 -16.03 11.01 -4.25
C GLY A 118 -15.51 9.57 -4.20
N ASP A 119 -16.18 8.67 -4.94
CA ASP A 119 -15.67 7.33 -5.16
C ASP A 119 -14.36 7.40 -5.94
N ALA A 120 -13.31 6.84 -5.40
CA ALA A 120 -11.99 7.01 -5.98
C ALA A 120 -11.09 5.80 -5.76
N GLU A 121 -10.23 5.57 -6.72
CA GLU A 121 -9.01 4.80 -6.55
C GLU A 121 -7.87 5.79 -6.28
N ILE A 122 -7.10 5.56 -5.21
CA ILE A 122 -6.07 6.49 -4.75
C ILE A 122 -4.80 5.69 -4.49
N TYR A 123 -3.68 6.20 -5.00
CA TYR A 123 -2.35 5.67 -4.73
C TYR A 123 -1.50 6.72 -4.04
N VAL A 124 -0.79 6.33 -2.99
CA VAL A 124 0.07 7.22 -2.21
C VAL A 124 1.32 6.45 -1.80
N GLU A 125 2.49 7.01 -2.08
CA GLU A 125 3.73 6.54 -1.48
C GLU A 125 4.17 7.44 -0.34
N PHE A 126 4.70 6.83 0.71
CA PHE A 126 5.19 7.53 1.89
C PHE A 126 6.51 6.96 2.40
N MET A 127 7.29 7.80 3.07
CA MET A 127 8.46 7.42 3.85
C MET A 127 8.31 8.02 5.24
N ILE A 128 8.54 7.22 6.27
CA ILE A 128 8.45 7.66 7.65
C ILE A 128 9.81 7.61 8.33
N ALA A 129 10.09 8.57 9.20
CA ALA A 129 11.24 8.52 10.09
C ALA A 129 10.99 7.57 11.28
N ALA A 130 12.04 7.18 12.00
CA ALA A 130 11.89 6.39 13.20
C ALA A 130 11.07 7.15 14.27
N HIS A 131 10.20 6.42 14.96
CA HIS A 131 9.30 6.93 16.00
C HIS A 131 8.30 7.99 15.53
N SER A 132 8.18 8.20 14.23
CA SER A 132 7.23 9.15 13.65
C SER A 132 5.86 8.52 13.47
N ASN A 133 4.84 9.37 13.46
CA ASN A 133 3.44 9.04 13.25
C ASN A 133 2.86 10.01 12.22
N SER A 134 2.01 9.51 11.35
CA SER A 134 1.29 10.21 10.31
C SER A 134 0.04 9.42 9.93
N GLY A 135 -0.71 9.90 8.95
CA GLY A 135 -1.91 9.23 8.45
C GLY A 135 -2.31 9.72 7.07
N VAL A 136 -2.93 8.84 6.30
CA VAL A 136 -3.61 9.18 5.06
C VAL A 136 -5.11 9.15 5.34
N TYR A 137 -5.77 10.32 5.28
CA TYR A 137 -7.19 10.46 5.59
C TYR A 137 -7.97 10.63 4.28
N LEU A 138 -8.68 9.59 3.86
CA LEU A 138 -9.62 9.70 2.76
C LEU A 138 -10.81 10.55 3.20
N HIS A 139 -11.25 11.45 2.31
CA HIS A 139 -12.23 12.49 2.63
C HIS A 139 -11.83 13.43 3.79
N GLY A 140 -10.55 13.46 4.19
CA GLY A 140 -10.11 14.18 5.39
C GLY A 140 -10.68 13.63 6.70
N LEU A 141 -11.38 12.50 6.64
CA LEU A 141 -12.20 11.95 7.73
C LEU A 141 -11.81 10.52 8.14
N TYR A 142 -11.36 9.69 7.21
CA TYR A 142 -11.18 8.25 7.43
C TYR A 142 -9.72 7.87 7.29
N GLU A 143 -9.06 7.66 8.40
CA GLU A 143 -7.63 7.43 8.48
C GLU A 143 -7.23 6.00 8.19
N THR A 144 -6.19 5.87 7.37
CA THR A 144 -5.30 4.72 7.37
C THR A 144 -3.97 5.17 7.97
N GLN A 145 -3.59 4.53 9.07
CA GLN A 145 -2.45 4.91 9.90
C GLN A 145 -1.13 4.76 9.16
N VAL A 146 -0.26 5.75 9.29
CA VAL A 146 1.15 5.71 8.92
C VAL A 146 1.96 5.86 10.21
N TRP A 147 2.56 4.79 10.67
CA TRP A 147 3.32 4.77 11.92
C TRP A 147 4.57 3.91 11.79
N ASP A 148 5.65 4.30 12.47
CA ASP A 148 6.83 3.45 12.58
C ASP A 148 6.54 2.28 13.52
N SER A 149 5.92 1.24 12.97
CA SER A 149 5.62 -0.02 13.65
C SER A 149 6.61 -1.13 13.30
N TRP A 150 7.65 -0.83 12.53
CA TRP A 150 8.65 -1.80 12.13
C TRP A 150 9.37 -2.42 13.34
N GLY A 151 9.48 -3.73 13.34
CA GLY A 151 10.11 -4.46 14.45
C GLY A 151 9.21 -4.70 15.67
N PHE A 152 8.04 -4.08 15.77
CA PHE A 152 7.05 -4.44 16.77
C PHE A 152 6.48 -5.83 16.47
N VAL A 153 6.61 -6.74 17.42
CA VAL A 153 6.17 -8.13 17.29
C VAL A 153 5.06 -8.40 18.30
N PRO A 154 4.17 -9.32 18.02
CA PRO A 154 3.70 -9.99 16.79
C PRO A 154 2.23 -9.67 16.46
N ARG A 155 1.64 -8.60 17.00
CA ARG A 155 0.21 -8.31 16.86
C ARG A 155 -0.03 -7.29 15.77
N LEU A 156 -1.02 -7.54 14.92
CA LEU A 156 -1.59 -6.57 13.99
C LEU A 156 -2.61 -5.74 14.77
N LEU A 157 -2.14 -4.68 15.43
CA LEU A 157 -2.93 -3.83 16.31
C LEU A 157 -3.63 -2.71 15.55
N THR A 158 -4.60 -2.10 16.20
CA THR A 158 -5.46 -1.05 15.64
C THR A 158 -4.79 0.31 15.52
N ASP A 159 -3.56 0.44 15.98
CA ASP A 159 -2.72 1.63 15.93
C ASP A 159 -1.45 1.47 15.08
N GLN A 160 -1.22 0.28 14.49
CA GLN A 160 -0.04 0.02 13.65
C GLN A 160 -0.19 0.60 12.24
N CYS A 161 0.93 0.64 11.52
CA CYS A 161 0.94 1.08 10.11
C CYS A 161 -0.05 0.26 9.27
N GLY A 162 -0.90 0.96 8.53
CA GLY A 162 -1.98 0.35 7.75
C GLY A 162 -3.27 0.07 8.54
N ALA A 163 -3.32 0.30 9.85
CA ALA A 163 -4.57 0.15 10.60
C ALA A 163 -5.61 1.21 10.20
N MET A 164 -6.89 0.85 10.24
CA MET A 164 -7.97 1.83 10.32
C MET A 164 -8.06 2.31 11.76
N TYR A 165 -7.83 3.61 11.99
CA TYR A 165 -7.80 4.14 13.35
C TYR A 165 -9.22 4.29 13.93
N HIS A 166 -9.35 4.40 15.25
CA HIS A 166 -10.63 4.42 15.94
C HIS A 166 -11.44 5.71 15.71
N TYR A 167 -12.74 5.67 16.03
CA TYR A 167 -13.65 6.79 15.81
C TYR A 167 -13.40 7.97 16.75
N SER A 168 -13.67 9.17 16.24
CA SER A 168 -13.69 10.39 17.04
C SER A 168 -14.88 10.38 18.02
N GLY A 169 -14.62 10.78 19.25
CA GLY A 169 -15.66 10.85 20.27
C GLY A 169 -16.03 9.50 20.91
N GLY A 170 -15.29 8.44 20.60
CA GLY A 170 -15.48 7.10 21.14
C GLY A 170 -16.34 6.18 20.27
N PRO A 171 -16.78 5.04 20.79
CA PRO A 171 -17.49 4.03 20.03
C PRO A 171 -18.80 4.53 19.42
N ILE A 172 -19.03 4.17 18.13
CA ILE A 172 -20.30 4.39 17.43
C ILE A 172 -21.07 3.06 17.44
N ASN A 173 -22.28 3.06 17.97
CA ASN A 173 -23.09 1.83 18.12
C ASN A 173 -22.33 0.69 18.85
N GLY A 174 -21.49 1.03 19.83
CA GLY A 174 -20.67 0.07 20.57
C GLY A 174 -19.43 -0.43 19.84
N VAL A 175 -19.15 0.07 18.63
CA VAL A 175 -17.98 -0.29 17.84
C VAL A 175 -16.94 0.82 17.91
N ASP A 176 -15.74 0.53 18.41
CA ASP A 176 -14.63 1.48 18.52
C ASP A 176 -14.12 1.94 17.15
N GLY A 177 -14.22 1.08 16.14
CA GLY A 177 -13.82 1.38 14.76
C GLY A 177 -12.34 1.18 14.48
N GLY A 178 -11.54 0.84 15.48
CA GLY A 178 -10.16 0.46 15.28
C GLY A 178 -10.06 -0.94 14.67
N ILE A 179 -9.36 -1.07 13.54
CA ILE A 179 -9.19 -2.35 12.83
C ILE A 179 -7.73 -2.47 12.41
N GLY A 180 -7.04 -3.46 12.97
CA GLY A 180 -5.66 -3.78 12.57
C GLY A 180 -5.58 -4.31 11.14
N PRO A 181 -4.44 -4.15 10.46
CA PRO A 181 -4.25 -4.69 9.13
C PRO A 181 -4.27 -6.23 9.16
N LYS A 182 -4.75 -6.87 8.09
CA LYS A 182 -4.80 -8.34 7.96
C LYS A 182 -3.41 -8.98 7.78
N ALA A 183 -2.46 -8.19 7.29
CA ALA A 183 -1.08 -8.63 7.04
C ALA A 183 -0.11 -7.54 7.46
N ARG A 184 1.08 -7.94 7.89
CA ARG A 184 2.19 -7.03 8.11
C ARG A 184 2.89 -6.77 6.79
N ALA A 185 2.87 -5.52 6.35
CA ALA A 185 3.48 -5.11 5.10
C ALA A 185 4.38 -3.88 5.25
N ASP A 186 4.52 -3.36 6.48
CA ASP A 186 5.36 -2.22 6.82
C ASP A 186 6.86 -2.51 6.56
N ARG A 187 7.62 -1.44 6.38
CA ARG A 187 9.06 -1.46 6.13
C ARG A 187 9.80 -0.62 7.17
N PRO A 188 11.12 -0.80 7.29
CA PRO A 188 11.94 0.03 8.17
C PRO A 188 11.77 1.52 7.87
N PRO A 189 11.96 2.39 8.89
CA PRO A 189 12.09 3.83 8.67
C PRO A 189 13.09 4.18 7.58
N GLY A 190 12.81 5.24 6.82
CA GLY A 190 13.65 5.69 5.72
C GLY A 190 13.47 4.93 4.41
N GLN A 191 12.55 3.95 4.37
CA GLN A 191 12.19 3.26 3.14
C GLN A 191 10.85 3.74 2.61
N TRP A 192 10.73 3.85 1.29
CA TRP A 192 9.45 4.15 0.64
C TRP A 192 8.49 2.99 0.75
N GLN A 193 7.24 3.30 1.05
CA GLN A 193 6.12 2.39 1.21
C GLN A 193 4.94 2.93 0.44
N SER A 194 3.95 2.10 0.14
CA SER A 194 2.77 2.54 -0.61
C SER A 194 1.47 2.06 0.00
N PHE A 195 0.46 2.91 -0.05
CA PHE A 195 -0.93 2.52 0.06
C PHE A 195 -1.61 2.63 -1.30
N HIS A 196 -2.49 1.67 -1.59
CA HIS A 196 -3.36 1.69 -2.74
C HIS A 196 -4.79 1.43 -2.28
N PHE A 197 -5.68 2.37 -2.50
CA PHE A 197 -7.03 2.39 -1.97
C PHE A 197 -8.07 2.27 -3.09
N TRP A 198 -9.08 1.46 -2.89
CA TRP A 198 -10.37 1.48 -3.61
C TRP A 198 -11.41 1.92 -2.59
N PHE A 199 -11.92 3.14 -2.75
CA PHE A 199 -12.75 3.79 -1.76
C PHE A 199 -14.11 4.19 -2.32
N GLN A 200 -15.18 3.84 -1.61
CA GLN A 200 -16.54 4.28 -1.83
C GLN A 200 -16.89 5.36 -0.82
N ALA A 201 -17.29 6.53 -1.31
CA ALA A 201 -17.78 7.64 -0.49
C ALA A 201 -19.12 7.32 0.17
N PRO A 202 -19.47 7.98 1.29
CA PRO A 202 -20.80 7.85 1.90
C PRO A 202 -21.89 8.39 0.98
N ARG A 203 -23.12 7.88 1.15
CA ARG A 203 -24.29 8.34 0.40
C ARG A 203 -25.28 9.03 1.33
N PHE A 204 -26.00 9.96 0.76
CA PHE A 204 -26.99 10.77 1.48
C PHE A 204 -28.28 10.85 0.64
N ASP A 205 -29.42 10.93 1.32
CA ASP A 205 -30.70 11.22 0.68
C ASP A 205 -30.90 12.73 0.45
N ALA A 206 -32.04 13.08 -0.14
CA ALA A 206 -32.38 14.47 -0.44
C ALA A 206 -32.54 15.38 0.81
N SER A 207 -32.72 14.80 1.99
CA SER A 207 -32.74 15.50 3.27
C SER A 207 -31.36 15.73 3.89
N GLY A 208 -30.31 15.16 3.28
CA GLY A 208 -28.95 15.19 3.80
C GLY A 208 -28.68 14.10 4.85
N LYS A 209 -29.58 13.17 5.06
CA LYS A 209 -29.37 12.05 5.97
C LYS A 209 -28.49 11.00 5.31
N LYS A 210 -27.44 10.56 6.02
CA LYS A 210 -26.58 9.49 5.53
C LYS A 210 -27.35 8.17 5.37
N THR A 211 -27.31 7.58 4.18
CA THR A 211 -27.99 6.33 3.82
C THR A 211 -27.03 5.16 3.63
N THR A 212 -25.74 5.47 3.32
CA THR A 212 -24.70 4.45 3.17
C THR A 212 -23.42 4.97 3.76
N ASN A 213 -22.72 4.15 4.51
CA ASN A 213 -21.43 4.47 5.09
C ASN A 213 -20.35 4.55 4.01
N ALA A 214 -19.29 5.30 4.30
CA ALA A 214 -18.05 5.19 3.56
C ALA A 214 -17.48 3.77 3.68
N LYS A 215 -16.83 3.29 2.63
CA LYS A 215 -16.27 1.93 2.60
C LYS A 215 -14.90 1.91 1.93
N PHE A 216 -13.93 1.32 2.60
CA PHE A 216 -12.71 0.85 1.98
C PHE A 216 -13.00 -0.51 1.34
N ILE A 217 -13.19 -0.52 0.02
CA ILE A 217 -13.47 -1.75 -0.73
C ILE A 217 -12.26 -2.65 -0.66
N ARG A 218 -11.08 -2.07 -0.87
CA ARG A 218 -9.78 -2.74 -0.74
C ARG A 218 -8.70 -1.74 -0.36
N VAL A 219 -7.73 -2.17 0.43
CA VAL A 219 -6.49 -1.43 0.70
C VAL A 219 -5.33 -2.38 0.58
N LEU A 220 -4.35 -1.97 -0.23
CA LEU A 220 -3.05 -2.63 -0.28
C LEU A 220 -2.03 -1.77 0.47
N HIS A 221 -1.12 -2.43 1.18
CA HIS A 221 0.11 -1.85 1.71
C HIS A 221 1.29 -2.60 1.10
N ASN A 222 2.14 -1.90 0.38
CA ASN A 222 3.26 -2.49 -0.37
C ASN A 222 2.83 -3.69 -1.24
N GLY A 223 1.66 -3.58 -1.90
CA GLY A 223 1.09 -4.62 -2.76
C GLY A 223 0.37 -5.76 -2.03
N GLN A 224 0.40 -5.81 -0.70
CA GLN A 224 -0.32 -6.82 0.09
C GLN A 224 -1.69 -6.31 0.54
N VAL A 225 -2.73 -7.12 0.39
CA VAL A 225 -4.08 -6.78 0.88
C VAL A 225 -4.07 -6.72 2.40
N ILE A 226 -4.34 -5.53 2.94
CA ILE A 226 -4.44 -5.31 4.39
C ILE A 226 -5.88 -5.11 4.87
N HIS A 227 -6.78 -4.61 4.01
CA HIS A 227 -8.20 -4.47 4.31
C HIS A 227 -9.05 -4.79 3.08
N GLU A 228 -10.25 -5.34 3.33
CA GLU A 228 -11.28 -5.56 2.32
C GLU A 228 -12.66 -5.34 2.93
N ASN A 229 -13.52 -4.61 2.20
CA ASN A 229 -14.92 -4.37 2.56
C ASN A 229 -15.11 -3.77 3.97
N VAL A 230 -14.24 -2.82 4.36
CA VAL A 230 -14.31 -2.17 5.67
C VAL A 230 -15.19 -0.93 5.58
N GLU A 231 -16.33 -0.93 6.27
CA GLU A 231 -17.19 0.25 6.42
C GLU A 231 -16.72 1.15 7.56
N ARG A 232 -16.89 2.47 7.37
CA ARG A 232 -16.59 3.48 8.38
C ARG A 232 -17.88 4.16 8.83
N LEU A 233 -18.31 3.88 10.06
CA LEU A 233 -19.56 4.43 10.62
C LEU A 233 -19.48 5.95 10.83
N GLY A 234 -18.28 6.48 11.00
CA GLY A 234 -18.03 7.90 11.20
C GLY A 234 -16.54 8.27 11.09
N PRO A 235 -16.21 9.55 11.31
CA PRO A 235 -14.86 10.08 11.24
C PRO A 235 -13.91 9.44 12.27
N THR A 236 -12.65 9.34 11.89
CA THR A 236 -11.54 8.93 12.76
C THR A 236 -11.16 10.06 13.74
N VAL A 237 -10.52 9.71 14.84
CA VAL A 237 -9.86 10.68 15.75
C VAL A 237 -8.91 11.58 14.95
N ALA A 238 -8.84 12.87 15.32
CA ALA A 238 -8.04 13.89 14.65
C ALA A 238 -8.39 14.17 13.17
N ALA A 239 -9.53 13.65 12.68
CA ALA A 239 -10.07 14.02 11.38
C ALA A 239 -10.30 15.53 11.26
N MET A 240 -10.37 16.03 10.03
CA MET A 240 -10.79 17.41 9.76
C MET A 240 -12.17 17.68 10.38
N LYS A 241 -12.37 18.91 10.89
CA LYS A 241 -13.66 19.35 11.44
C LYS A 241 -14.63 19.76 10.33
N ILE A 242 -14.91 18.84 9.43
CA ILE A 242 -15.85 18.99 8.33
C ILE A 242 -16.92 17.91 8.37
N PRO A 243 -18.12 18.13 7.83
CA PRO A 243 -19.14 17.10 7.76
C PRO A 243 -18.77 15.97 6.80
N GLU A 244 -19.30 14.77 7.05
CA GLU A 244 -19.33 13.74 6.01
C GLU A 244 -20.17 14.25 4.83
N ALA A 245 -19.67 14.04 3.62
CA ALA A 245 -20.29 14.49 2.37
C ALA A 245 -19.96 13.51 1.24
N PRO A 246 -20.72 13.56 0.10
CA PRO A 246 -20.41 12.71 -1.07
C PRO A 246 -19.01 12.96 -1.65
N MET A 247 -18.44 14.15 -1.42
CA MET A 247 -17.10 14.53 -1.88
C MET A 247 -16.41 15.36 -0.79
N ASN A 248 -15.19 14.97 -0.47
CA ASN A 248 -14.34 15.66 0.50
C ASN A 248 -12.86 15.55 0.10
N PRO A 249 -11.94 16.34 0.70
CA PRO A 249 -10.53 16.33 0.34
C PRO A 249 -9.78 15.09 0.83
N LEU A 250 -8.64 14.81 0.24
CA LEU A 250 -7.60 13.97 0.83
C LEU A 250 -6.81 14.79 1.85
N MET A 251 -6.49 14.23 3.02
CA MET A 251 -5.62 14.86 4.00
C MET A 251 -4.43 13.97 4.36
N LEU A 252 -3.28 14.58 4.51
CA LEU A 252 -2.03 13.98 4.97
C LEU A 252 -1.68 14.55 6.33
N GLN A 253 -1.47 13.68 7.31
CA GLN A 253 -1.13 14.13 8.66
C GLN A 253 0.35 14.55 8.74
N GLY A 254 0.61 15.68 9.38
CA GLY A 254 1.94 16.27 9.52
C GLY A 254 2.30 16.70 10.94
N ASP A 255 1.41 16.53 11.90
CA ASP A 255 1.56 17.07 13.24
C ASP A 255 2.11 16.05 14.27
N HIS A 256 2.65 14.90 13.82
CA HIS A 256 3.15 13.84 14.71
C HIS A 256 4.52 13.27 14.29
N GLY A 257 5.35 14.09 13.64
CA GLY A 257 6.71 13.73 13.29
C GLY A 257 7.03 13.81 11.79
N ALA A 258 8.26 13.48 11.43
CA ALA A 258 8.75 13.61 10.07
C ALA A 258 8.20 12.52 9.17
N VAL A 259 7.61 12.94 8.04
CA VAL A 259 7.04 12.07 7.02
C VAL A 259 7.22 12.71 5.65
N ALA A 260 7.42 11.89 4.64
CA ALA A 260 7.45 12.32 3.24
C ALA A 260 6.43 11.55 2.41
N PHE A 261 5.93 12.21 1.36
CA PHE A 261 5.00 11.62 0.41
C PHE A 261 5.46 11.90 -1.02
N ARG A 262 5.17 10.97 -1.92
CA ARG A 262 5.34 11.09 -3.37
C ARG A 262 4.29 10.24 -4.09
N ASN A 263 4.23 10.31 -5.40
CA ASN A 263 3.33 9.47 -6.21
C ASN A 263 1.92 9.46 -5.66
N ILE A 264 1.38 10.66 -5.36
CA ILE A 264 0.01 10.82 -4.89
C ILE A 264 -0.87 10.98 -6.12
N TYR A 265 -1.63 9.95 -6.44
CA TYR A 265 -2.47 9.89 -7.63
C TYR A 265 -3.90 9.51 -7.28
N VAL A 266 -4.83 10.03 -8.04
CA VAL A 266 -6.27 9.74 -7.92
C VAL A 266 -6.85 9.47 -9.29
N ARG A 267 -7.82 8.56 -9.34
CA ARG A 267 -8.75 8.42 -10.47
C ARG A 267 -10.15 8.09 -9.95
N PRO A 268 -11.21 8.34 -10.74
CA PRO A 268 -12.54 7.82 -10.42
C PRO A 268 -12.49 6.32 -10.19
N LEU A 269 -13.28 5.84 -9.22
CA LEU A 269 -13.38 4.41 -8.95
C LEU A 269 -14.14 3.75 -10.11
N GLU A 270 -13.41 2.97 -10.89
CA GLU A 270 -14.04 2.07 -11.85
C GLU A 270 -14.64 0.87 -11.10
N PRO A 271 -15.79 0.34 -11.55
CA PRO A 271 -16.30 -0.90 -11.01
C PRO A 271 -15.17 -1.94 -11.03
N LEU A 272 -14.86 -2.54 -9.88
CA LEU A 272 -13.93 -3.65 -9.86
C LEU A 272 -14.48 -4.70 -10.82
N SER A 273 -13.96 -4.75 -12.04
CA SER A 273 -14.22 -5.89 -12.90
C SER A 273 -13.72 -7.09 -12.08
N THR A 274 -14.66 -7.97 -11.71
CA THR A 274 -14.26 -9.29 -11.28
C THR A 274 -13.31 -9.77 -12.38
N PRO A 275 -12.04 -10.09 -12.09
CA PRO A 275 -11.21 -10.71 -13.10
C PRO A 275 -12.06 -11.89 -13.61
N ALA A 276 -12.38 -11.90 -14.88
CA ALA A 276 -12.95 -13.10 -15.48
C ALA A 276 -12.04 -14.21 -15.00
N ALA A 277 -12.62 -15.18 -14.30
CA ALA A 277 -11.87 -16.33 -13.85
C ALA A 277 -11.04 -16.74 -15.07
N PRO A 278 -9.71 -16.84 -14.97
CA PRO A 278 -8.91 -17.21 -16.12
C PRO A 278 -9.61 -18.42 -16.70
N ASP A 279 -9.95 -18.36 -17.96
CA ASP A 279 -10.68 -19.41 -18.66
C ASP A 279 -9.77 -20.64 -18.58
N LEU A 280 -9.94 -21.40 -17.51
CA LEU A 280 -9.32 -22.69 -17.32
C LEU A 280 -10.02 -23.64 -18.27
N GLN A 281 -9.86 -23.38 -19.56
CA GLN A 281 -10.08 -24.38 -20.56
C GLN A 281 -9.10 -25.50 -20.23
N PRO A 282 -9.56 -26.70 -19.88
CA PRO A 282 -8.67 -27.81 -19.70
C PRO A 282 -8.11 -28.20 -21.06
N THR A 283 -6.98 -27.61 -21.43
CA THR A 283 -6.17 -28.10 -22.55
C THR A 283 -5.45 -29.38 -22.13
N CYS A 284 -6.21 -30.36 -21.69
CA CYS A 284 -5.82 -31.75 -21.71
C CYS A 284 -6.48 -32.41 -22.90
N GLN A 285 -6.05 -32.11 -24.12
CA GLN A 285 -6.15 -33.06 -25.20
C GLN A 285 -5.14 -34.15 -24.92
N ALA A 286 -5.63 -35.24 -24.37
CA ALA A 286 -4.85 -36.48 -24.30
C ALA A 286 -4.42 -36.84 -25.75
N PRO A 287 -3.14 -37.21 -25.96
CA PRO A 287 -2.72 -37.69 -27.26
C PRO A 287 -3.50 -38.96 -27.56
N MET A 288 -4.15 -38.99 -28.73
CA MET A 288 -4.77 -40.22 -29.25
C MET A 288 -3.73 -41.30 -29.38
N SER A 289 -3.72 -42.22 -28.44
CA SER A 289 -2.90 -43.42 -28.52
C SER A 289 -3.41 -44.32 -29.60
N GLY A 290 -2.56 -44.54 -30.59
CA GLY A 290 -2.76 -45.57 -31.59
C GLY A 290 -2.86 -46.96 -30.96
N ARG A 291 -3.66 -47.81 -31.62
CA ARG A 291 -3.89 -49.22 -31.37
C ARG A 291 -2.64 -50.04 -31.05
N GLY A 292 -2.74 -50.91 -30.10
CA GLY A 292 -2.00 -52.16 -30.12
C GLY A 292 -1.66 -52.73 -28.74
N GLY A 293 -2.16 -53.91 -28.41
CA GLY A 293 -1.54 -54.82 -27.48
C GLY A 293 -2.34 -55.19 -26.23
N ARG A 294 -2.93 -56.39 -26.29
CA ARG A 294 -3.51 -57.11 -25.15
C ARG A 294 -2.42 -57.39 -24.09
N GLY A 295 -2.69 -57.10 -22.83
CA GLY A 295 -1.93 -57.56 -21.69
C GLY A 295 -2.85 -57.62 -20.46
N GLY A 296 -2.88 -58.79 -19.83
CA GLY A 296 -3.77 -59.15 -18.75
C GLY A 296 -3.50 -58.46 -17.42
N PRO A 297 -4.36 -58.67 -16.41
CA PRO A 297 -4.36 -57.93 -15.16
C PRO A 297 -3.14 -58.26 -14.26
N PRO A 298 -2.65 -57.32 -13.48
CA PRO A 298 -1.54 -57.54 -12.55
C PRO A 298 -2.00 -58.34 -11.32
N PRO A 299 -1.08 -59.06 -10.66
CA PRO A 299 -1.38 -59.88 -9.48
C PRO A 299 -1.53 -58.99 -8.22
N ALA A 300 -2.33 -59.50 -7.27
CA ALA A 300 -2.62 -58.88 -5.99
C ALA A 300 -1.38 -58.85 -5.05
N PRO A 301 -1.24 -57.85 -4.19
CA PRO A 301 -0.16 -57.76 -3.22
C PRO A 301 -0.36 -58.74 -2.05
N PRO A 302 0.73 -59.24 -1.45
CA PRO A 302 0.65 -60.15 -0.32
C PRO A 302 0.33 -59.45 0.99
N ASN A 303 -0.47 -60.13 1.82
CA ASN A 303 -0.76 -59.77 3.20
C ASN A 303 0.51 -59.74 4.06
N ARG A 304 0.72 -58.63 4.76
CA ARG A 304 1.16 -58.59 6.18
C ARG A 304 0.87 -57.24 6.80
#